data_75333d0a88cf35c6bda35052a2df87f0
#
_entry.id   75333d0a88cf35c6bda35052a2df87f0
#
_cell.length_a   1.000
_cell.length_b   1.000
_cell.length_c   1.000
_cell.angle_alpha   90.00
_cell.angle_beta   90.00
_cell.angle_gamma   90.00
#
_symmetry.space_group_name_H-M   'P 1'
#
loop_
_entity.id
_entity.type
_entity.pdbx_description
1 polymer ?
#
loop_
_entity_poly.entity_id
_entity_poly.type
_entity_poly.pdbx_seq_one_letter_code
_entity_poly.pdbx_strand_id
1 'polypeptide(L)'
;MITKIDASIFDTNAFDIEKYFIKQFAKAFGKTEENAFINGDGKTMPNGTLHKDEGATISKNADIRFIAINNGVDSNNQMDNDMTPFINIFNEFYAKDTSRKNRAVMKAKGESGKHICTNPPYGYLKDKEDKNKWVVDDVAAEVVKKIFKLCVNGYGASQIANELIKRKIPTPTEHLQSLGIKTPASKSEIKGNWQPRTVSDILEKQEYLGHTVNFKTSRKSYKSKKKILNPKDEWLVFENTHEAIIDQETFNIVQRIRDNKRVRNNLGEMPILSGMLYCAYCGNKLYQVRGKDWNHDKEYFVCSSYRKQKDMCTSDQIKNVQVESILLHELKNITAFERDHEDEFVDLVMKKVKRN
;
A
#
# COMPACT_ATOMS: atom_id res chain seq x y z
N MET A 1 19.99 -4.50 26.16
CA MET A 1 20.90 -4.29 27.33
C MET A 1 20.86 -2.82 27.67
N ILE A 2 20.17 -2.47 28.75
CA ILE A 2 20.09 -1.07 29.24
C ILE A 2 21.30 -0.92 30.14
N THR A 3 22.30 -0.16 29.71
CA THR A 3 23.44 0.24 30.59
C THR A 3 22.91 1.28 31.55
N LYS A 4 22.82 0.94 32.85
CA LYS A 4 22.64 1.91 33.92
C LYS A 4 23.88 2.78 33.95
N ILE A 5 23.73 4.07 33.70
CA ILE A 5 24.78 5.08 33.85
C ILE A 5 24.71 5.54 35.30
N ASP A 6 25.81 5.40 36.01
CA ASP A 6 25.95 5.86 37.40
C ASP A 6 26.00 7.40 37.42
N ALA A 7 25.16 8.03 38.24
CA ALA A 7 25.03 9.49 38.29
C ALA A 7 26.32 10.18 38.77
N SER A 8 27.25 9.46 39.45
CA SER A 8 28.53 9.97 39.87
C SER A 8 29.51 10.33 38.76
N ILE A 9 29.22 9.94 37.53
CA ILE A 9 30.05 10.21 36.34
C ILE A 9 29.90 11.67 35.85
N PHE A 10 28.82 12.34 36.25
CA PHE A 10 28.52 13.71 35.78
C PHE A 10 29.29 14.82 36.53
N ASP A 11 29.98 14.47 37.61
CA ASP A 11 30.75 15.45 38.46
C ASP A 11 32.20 15.65 38.05
N THR A 12 32.72 14.96 37.03
CA THR A 12 34.10 15.08 36.55
C THR A 12 34.12 15.60 35.09
N ASN A 13 35.06 16.51 34.87
CA ASN A 13 35.34 17.24 33.61
C ASN A 13 34.78 16.62 32.32
N ALA A 14 34.03 17.42 31.57
CA ALA A 14 33.32 17.04 30.33
C ALA A 14 34.17 16.29 29.28
N PHE A 15 35.49 16.45 29.30
CA PHE A 15 36.45 15.81 28.38
C PHE A 15 36.62 14.31 28.63
N ASP A 16 36.48 13.86 29.87
CA ASP A 16 36.66 12.43 30.24
C ASP A 16 35.37 11.62 29.95
N ILE A 17 34.23 12.27 30.01
CA ILE A 17 32.93 11.64 29.73
C ILE A 17 32.82 11.24 28.25
N GLU A 18 33.27 12.10 27.37
CA GLU A 18 33.23 11.85 25.92
C GLU A 18 34.18 10.68 25.54
N LYS A 19 35.37 10.64 26.08
CA LYS A 19 36.30 9.50 25.93
C LYS A 19 35.74 8.20 26.51
N TYR A 20 35.08 8.25 27.66
CA TYR A 20 34.49 7.09 28.29
C TYR A 20 33.34 6.54 27.43
N PHE A 21 32.43 7.41 26.94
CA PHE A 21 31.34 7.01 26.07
C PHE A 21 31.88 6.43 24.77
N ILE A 22 32.81 7.07 24.10
CA ILE A 22 33.45 6.58 22.88
C ILE A 22 34.04 5.17 23.11
N LYS A 23 34.76 4.98 24.22
CA LYS A 23 35.36 3.69 24.55
C LYS A 23 34.33 2.59 24.88
N GLN A 24 33.25 2.91 25.58
CA GLN A 24 32.17 1.96 25.88
C GLN A 24 31.34 1.63 24.66
N PHE A 25 31.01 2.63 23.83
CA PHE A 25 30.30 2.41 22.57
C PHE A 25 31.14 1.59 21.58
N ALA A 26 32.42 1.91 21.40
CA ALA A 26 33.32 1.15 20.54
C ALA A 26 33.42 -0.31 21.00
N LYS A 27 33.51 -0.55 22.33
CA LYS A 27 33.61 -1.89 22.92
C LYS A 27 32.28 -2.69 22.77
N ALA A 28 31.13 -2.03 22.93
CA ALA A 28 29.81 -2.67 22.79
C ALA A 28 29.49 -2.99 21.32
N PHE A 29 29.76 -2.05 20.40
CA PHE A 29 29.55 -2.24 18.99
C PHE A 29 30.51 -3.27 18.40
N GLY A 30 31.82 -3.19 18.69
CA GLY A 30 32.79 -4.15 18.18
C GLY A 30 32.44 -5.59 18.56
N LYS A 31 32.10 -5.83 19.84
CA LYS A 31 31.70 -7.17 20.29
C LYS A 31 30.42 -7.70 19.67
N THR A 32 29.45 -6.82 19.43
CA THR A 32 28.16 -7.24 18.88
C THR A 32 28.24 -7.52 17.37
N GLU A 33 28.97 -6.69 16.63
CA GLU A 33 29.21 -6.88 15.19
C GLU A 33 30.10 -8.08 14.92
N GLU A 34 31.18 -8.25 15.70
CA GLU A 34 32.09 -9.37 15.59
C GLU A 34 31.38 -10.70 15.89
N ASN A 35 30.54 -10.73 16.92
CA ASN A 35 29.74 -11.90 17.25
C ASN A 35 28.66 -12.20 16.20
N ALA A 36 27.99 -11.17 15.63
CA ALA A 36 27.05 -11.33 14.55
C ALA A 36 27.72 -11.79 13.23
N PHE A 37 28.92 -11.28 12.95
CA PHE A 37 29.69 -11.64 11.78
C PHE A 37 30.25 -13.07 11.84
N ILE A 38 30.63 -13.51 13.01
CA ILE A 38 31.26 -14.84 13.20
C ILE A 38 30.20 -15.91 13.53
N ASN A 39 29.27 -15.63 14.43
CA ASN A 39 28.36 -16.60 15.04
C ASN A 39 26.88 -16.27 14.85
N GLY A 40 26.53 -15.35 13.96
CA GLY A 40 25.12 -14.95 13.75
C GLY A 40 24.24 -16.14 13.39
N ASP A 41 23.04 -16.18 13.95
CA ASP A 41 22.07 -17.29 13.85
C ASP A 41 21.06 -17.17 12.71
N GLY A 42 21.13 -16.11 11.90
CA GLY A 42 20.20 -15.81 10.82
C GLY A 42 18.77 -15.46 11.25
N LYS A 43 18.44 -15.52 12.55
CA LYS A 43 17.10 -15.21 13.10
C LYS A 43 17.07 -13.88 13.81
N THR A 44 17.92 -13.71 14.78
CA THR A 44 18.07 -12.49 15.59
C THR A 44 19.20 -11.60 15.08
N MET A 45 20.19 -12.21 14.43
CA MET A 45 21.34 -11.61 13.79
C MET A 45 21.52 -12.17 12.38
N PRO A 46 22.20 -11.45 11.44
CA PRO A 46 22.56 -12.01 10.14
C PRO A 46 23.35 -13.31 10.28
N ASN A 47 23.21 -14.24 9.31
CA ASN A 47 24.03 -15.47 9.30
C ASN A 47 25.52 -15.13 9.37
N GLY A 48 26.19 -15.63 10.39
CA GLY A 48 27.62 -15.46 10.56
C GLY A 48 28.43 -16.41 9.68
N THR A 49 29.70 -16.11 9.49
CA THR A 49 30.63 -16.94 8.68
C THR A 49 30.81 -18.35 9.23
N LEU A 50 30.54 -18.56 10.51
CA LEU A 50 30.64 -19.86 11.19
C LEU A 50 29.26 -20.56 11.35
N HIS A 51 28.21 -20.03 10.78
CA HIS A 51 26.87 -20.64 10.89
C HIS A 51 26.84 -22.00 10.20
N LYS A 52 26.24 -23.00 10.88
CA LYS A 52 26.28 -24.41 10.45
C LYS A 52 25.62 -24.69 9.12
N ASP A 53 24.56 -23.96 8.80
CA ASP A 53 23.71 -24.29 7.66
C ASP A 53 24.02 -23.45 6.41
N GLU A 54 24.41 -22.19 6.57
CA GLU A 54 24.63 -21.23 5.48
C GLU A 54 25.90 -20.38 5.63
N GLY A 55 26.71 -20.65 6.64
CA GLY A 55 27.99 -19.97 6.88
C GLY A 55 29.10 -20.46 5.94
N ALA A 56 30.21 -19.73 5.91
CA ALA A 56 31.39 -20.16 5.16
C ALA A 56 31.95 -21.47 5.72
N THR A 57 32.27 -22.41 4.85
CA THR A 57 32.92 -23.67 5.22
C THR A 57 34.32 -23.37 5.71
N ILE A 58 34.59 -23.63 7.00
CA ILE A 58 35.95 -23.45 7.54
C ILE A 58 36.80 -24.60 7.02
N SER A 59 37.76 -24.30 6.19
CA SER A 59 38.87 -25.20 5.92
C SER A 59 39.74 -25.25 7.16
N LYS A 60 39.90 -26.42 7.78
CA LYS A 60 40.70 -26.62 8.99
C LYS A 60 42.18 -26.24 8.87
N ASN A 61 42.64 -25.87 7.67
CA ASN A 61 44.05 -25.62 7.35
C ASN A 61 44.30 -24.36 6.51
N ALA A 62 43.40 -23.39 6.46
CA ALA A 62 43.64 -22.18 5.67
C ALA A 62 43.51 -20.93 6.55
N ASP A 63 44.59 -20.21 6.72
CA ASP A 63 44.56 -18.81 7.12
C ASP A 63 43.88 -18.00 6.01
N ILE A 64 42.57 -17.77 6.16
CA ILE A 64 41.82 -16.94 5.20
C ILE A 64 42.11 -15.48 5.52
N ARG A 65 42.97 -14.86 4.69
CA ARG A 65 43.23 -13.43 4.76
C ARG A 65 42.06 -12.68 4.08
N PHE A 66 41.41 -11.82 4.83
CA PHE A 66 40.38 -10.92 4.31
C PHE A 66 40.99 -9.55 4.04
N ILE A 67 40.88 -9.03 2.83
CA ILE A 67 41.35 -7.71 2.42
C ILE A 67 40.20 -6.91 1.84
N ALA A 68 39.78 -5.83 2.51
CA ALA A 68 38.80 -4.88 1.97
C ALA A 68 39.57 -3.70 1.36
N ILE A 69 39.88 -3.78 0.06
CA ILE A 69 40.72 -2.84 -0.68
C ILE A 69 40.24 -1.37 -0.52
N ASN A 70 38.93 -1.13 -0.63
CA ASN A 70 38.37 0.21 -0.56
C ASN A 70 38.40 0.83 0.85
N ASN A 71 38.48 0.00 1.88
CA ASN A 71 38.47 0.44 3.29
C ASN A 71 39.84 0.32 3.96
N GLY A 72 40.88 -0.17 3.25
CA GLY A 72 42.21 -0.37 3.79
C GLY A 72 42.28 -1.41 4.91
N VAL A 73 41.33 -2.32 5.01
CA VAL A 73 41.23 -3.31 6.08
C VAL A 73 41.88 -4.61 5.62
N ASP A 74 42.86 -5.09 6.40
CA ASP A 74 43.56 -6.37 6.19
C ASP A 74 43.55 -7.18 7.49
N SER A 75 42.98 -8.38 7.44
CA SER A 75 42.87 -9.25 8.62
C SER A 75 44.24 -9.62 9.26
N ASN A 76 45.31 -9.51 8.50
CA ASN A 76 46.67 -9.78 9.02
C ASN A 76 47.35 -8.52 9.58
N ASN A 77 46.78 -7.34 9.41
CA ASN A 77 47.35 -6.09 9.88
C ASN A 77 46.47 -5.50 11.00
N GLN A 78 46.90 -5.69 12.25
CA GLN A 78 46.16 -5.20 13.44
C GLN A 78 46.01 -3.67 13.46
N MET A 79 46.99 -2.91 12.96
CA MET A 79 46.91 -1.44 12.93
C MET A 79 45.79 -0.91 12.03
N ASP A 80 45.54 -1.55 10.89
CA ASP A 80 44.49 -1.14 10.00
C ASP A 80 43.10 -1.49 10.56
N ASN A 81 43.01 -2.53 11.41
CA ASN A 81 41.76 -2.95 12.06
C ASN A 81 41.33 -2.02 13.21
N ASP A 82 42.26 -1.30 13.86
CA ASP A 82 41.92 -0.37 14.94
C ASP A 82 41.10 0.84 14.47
N MET A 83 41.22 1.22 13.19
CA MET A 83 40.43 2.29 12.57
C MET A 83 39.08 1.85 12.03
N THR A 84 38.88 0.55 11.82
CA THR A 84 37.62 0.00 11.25
C THR A 84 36.34 0.41 12.01
N PRO A 85 36.31 0.37 13.36
CA PRO A 85 35.14 0.81 14.13
C PRO A 85 34.78 2.29 13.87
N PHE A 86 35.81 3.15 13.73
CA PHE A 86 35.59 4.57 13.43
C PHE A 86 35.04 4.76 12.03
N ILE A 87 35.57 4.06 11.03
CA ILE A 87 35.08 4.09 9.65
C ILE A 87 33.60 3.65 9.61
N ASN A 88 33.22 2.61 10.33
CA ASN A 88 31.84 2.13 10.40
C ASN A 88 30.92 3.15 11.06
N ILE A 89 31.37 3.80 12.16
CA ILE A 89 30.61 4.88 12.79
C ILE A 89 30.43 6.06 11.82
N PHE A 90 31.47 6.50 11.13
CA PHE A 90 31.38 7.56 10.13
C PHE A 90 30.43 7.19 8.99
N ASN A 91 30.50 5.98 8.47
CA ASN A 91 29.60 5.50 7.43
C ASN A 91 28.14 5.49 7.90
N GLU A 92 27.88 5.09 9.15
CA GLU A 92 26.53 5.13 9.72
C GLU A 92 26.05 6.57 9.89
N PHE A 93 26.87 7.47 10.41
CA PHE A 93 26.55 8.90 10.51
C PHE A 93 26.26 9.50 9.13
N TYR A 94 27.09 9.23 8.14
CA TYR A 94 26.90 9.70 6.79
C TYR A 94 25.58 9.20 6.19
N ALA A 95 25.29 7.91 6.32
CA ALA A 95 24.03 7.32 5.86
C ALA A 95 22.82 7.94 6.57
N LYS A 96 22.89 8.15 7.89
CA LYS A 96 21.85 8.78 8.70
C LYS A 96 21.63 10.24 8.31
N ASP A 97 22.71 11.01 8.14
CA ASP A 97 22.64 12.42 7.75
C ASP A 97 22.09 12.58 6.32
N THR A 98 22.58 11.80 5.37
CA THR A 98 22.07 11.76 4.00
C THR A 98 20.59 11.41 3.98
N SER A 99 20.15 10.43 4.76
CA SER A 99 18.74 10.08 4.89
C SER A 99 17.91 11.24 5.46
N ARG A 100 18.41 11.95 6.48
CA ARG A 100 17.74 13.11 7.07
C ARG A 100 17.59 14.25 6.06
N LYS A 101 18.68 14.58 5.35
CA LYS A 101 18.66 15.60 4.28
C LYS A 101 17.68 15.25 3.17
N ASN A 102 17.71 14.01 2.67
CA ASN A 102 16.78 13.54 1.65
C ASN A 102 15.32 13.62 2.11
N ARG A 103 15.02 13.27 3.36
CA ARG A 103 13.67 13.40 3.92
C ARG A 103 13.23 14.86 4.02
N ALA A 104 14.11 15.77 4.42
CA ALA A 104 13.81 17.20 4.49
C ALA A 104 13.50 17.76 3.09
N VAL A 105 14.31 17.42 2.08
CA VAL A 105 14.06 17.82 0.68
C VAL A 105 12.74 17.24 0.16
N MET A 106 12.48 15.96 0.39
CA MET A 106 11.22 15.33 -0.02
C MET A 106 10.01 15.92 0.70
N LYS A 107 10.15 16.28 1.99
CA LYS A 107 9.11 16.95 2.75
C LYS A 107 8.83 18.33 2.17
N ALA A 108 9.82 19.18 2.00
CA ALA A 108 9.69 20.51 1.40
C ALA A 108 9.09 20.44 -0.01
N LYS A 109 9.57 19.49 -0.83
CA LYS A 109 9.00 19.26 -2.17
C LYS A 109 7.53 18.85 -2.11
N GLY A 110 7.15 17.96 -1.21
CA GLY A 110 5.78 17.49 -1.06
C GLY A 110 4.84 18.55 -0.51
N GLU A 111 5.30 19.38 0.41
CA GLU A 111 4.56 20.52 0.98
C GLU A 111 4.35 21.65 -0.02
N SER A 112 5.25 21.79 -1.02
CA SER A 112 5.09 22.77 -2.12
C SER A 112 4.15 22.30 -3.25
N GLY A 113 3.42 21.19 -3.07
CA GLY A 113 2.50 20.66 -4.09
C GLY A 113 3.14 19.89 -5.24
N LYS A 114 4.46 19.76 -5.25
CA LYS A 114 5.16 19.00 -6.28
C LYS A 114 5.05 17.49 -6.03
N HIS A 115 5.00 16.71 -7.10
CA HIS A 115 4.97 15.25 -7.00
C HIS A 115 6.26 14.69 -6.37
N ILE A 116 6.13 13.90 -5.32
CA ILE A 116 7.26 13.22 -4.67
C ILE A 116 7.52 11.82 -5.22
N CYS A 117 6.60 11.27 -6.01
CA CYS A 117 6.78 9.96 -6.63
C CYS A 117 7.78 10.00 -7.78
N THR A 118 8.53 8.90 -7.95
CA THR A 118 9.52 8.79 -9.02
C THR A 118 8.88 8.66 -10.40
N ASN A 119 7.81 7.88 -10.50
CA ASN A 119 7.08 7.68 -11.76
C ASN A 119 5.61 8.10 -11.58
N PRO A 120 5.02 8.73 -12.60
CA PRO A 120 3.59 9.03 -12.60
C PRO A 120 2.76 7.73 -12.58
N PRO A 121 1.48 7.81 -12.16
CA PRO A 121 0.54 6.72 -12.32
C PRO A 121 0.35 6.35 -13.80
N TYR A 122 -0.03 5.10 -14.07
CA TYR A 122 -0.40 4.66 -15.41
C TYR A 122 -1.51 5.56 -15.99
N GLY A 123 -1.38 6.02 -17.21
CA GLY A 123 -2.23 7.04 -17.82
C GLY A 123 -1.60 8.43 -17.87
N TYR A 124 -0.48 8.62 -17.17
CA TYR A 124 0.29 9.88 -17.19
C TYR A 124 1.76 9.63 -17.51
N LEU A 125 2.37 10.60 -18.17
CA LEU A 125 3.81 10.70 -18.41
C LEU A 125 4.36 11.96 -17.78
N LYS A 126 5.67 12.01 -17.57
CA LYS A 126 6.35 13.26 -17.21
C LYS A 126 6.46 14.16 -18.43
N ASP A 127 6.22 15.44 -18.24
CA ASP A 127 6.51 16.43 -19.25
C ASP A 127 8.01 16.41 -19.62
N LYS A 128 8.31 16.67 -20.88
CA LYS A 128 9.69 16.72 -21.40
C LYS A 128 10.45 17.92 -20.87
N GLU A 129 9.80 19.06 -20.70
CA GLU A 129 10.38 20.31 -20.23
C GLU A 129 10.42 20.40 -18.70
N ASP A 130 9.31 20.09 -18.02
CA ASP A 130 9.22 20.09 -16.56
C ASP A 130 8.88 18.71 -16.00
N LYS A 131 9.90 18.02 -15.50
CA LYS A 131 9.75 16.68 -14.88
C LYS A 131 8.81 16.66 -13.67
N ASN A 132 8.40 17.81 -13.13
CA ASN A 132 7.44 17.89 -12.04
C ASN A 132 5.99 17.99 -12.54
N LYS A 133 5.77 18.20 -13.83
CA LYS A 133 4.44 18.18 -14.45
C LYS A 133 4.11 16.80 -15.02
N TRP A 134 2.85 16.43 -14.94
CA TRP A 134 2.32 15.24 -15.58
C TRP A 134 1.46 15.63 -16.77
N VAL A 135 1.62 14.90 -17.85
CA VAL A 135 0.86 15.03 -19.08
C VAL A 135 0.10 13.74 -19.30
N VAL A 136 -1.12 13.83 -19.82
CA VAL A 136 -1.95 12.66 -20.13
C VAL A 136 -1.29 11.87 -21.27
N ASP A 137 -1.22 10.55 -21.09
CA ASP A 137 -0.87 9.59 -22.13
C ASP A 137 -2.17 9.01 -22.69
N ASP A 138 -2.59 9.48 -23.86
CA ASP A 138 -3.89 9.15 -24.44
C ASP A 138 -4.16 7.64 -24.53
N VAL A 139 -3.14 6.86 -24.91
CA VAL A 139 -3.26 5.40 -25.04
C VAL A 139 -3.51 4.74 -23.68
N ALA A 140 -2.73 5.11 -22.68
CA ALA A 140 -2.86 4.57 -21.34
C ALA A 140 -4.11 5.13 -20.61
N ALA A 141 -4.46 6.40 -20.86
CA ALA A 141 -5.65 7.03 -20.30
C ALA A 141 -6.94 6.35 -20.74
N GLU A 142 -7.04 5.96 -22.02
CA GLU A 142 -8.19 5.20 -22.53
C GLU A 142 -8.35 3.84 -21.83
N VAL A 143 -7.24 3.19 -21.48
CA VAL A 143 -7.29 1.95 -20.68
C VAL A 143 -7.78 2.24 -19.26
N VAL A 144 -7.33 3.34 -18.63
CA VAL A 144 -7.80 3.76 -17.30
C VAL A 144 -9.30 4.04 -17.32
N LYS A 145 -9.79 4.83 -18.27
CA LYS A 145 -11.23 5.10 -18.46
C LYS A 145 -12.03 3.80 -18.61
N LYS A 146 -11.52 2.84 -19.38
CA LYS A 146 -12.14 1.53 -19.57
C LYS A 146 -12.20 0.72 -18.27
N ILE A 147 -11.16 0.73 -17.46
CA ILE A 147 -11.13 0.07 -16.14
C ILE A 147 -12.21 0.65 -15.23
N PHE A 148 -12.33 1.98 -15.16
CA PHE A 148 -13.37 2.65 -14.37
C PHE A 148 -14.77 2.31 -14.91
N LYS A 149 -15.00 2.36 -16.22
CA LYS A 149 -16.28 1.99 -16.86
C LYS A 149 -16.68 0.55 -16.58
N LEU A 150 -15.74 -0.40 -16.65
CA LEU A 150 -16.02 -1.79 -16.30
C LEU A 150 -16.39 -1.94 -14.81
N CYS A 151 -15.74 -1.18 -13.92
CA CYS A 151 -16.06 -1.19 -12.49
C CYS A 151 -17.48 -0.63 -12.24
N VAL A 152 -17.86 0.47 -12.87
CA VAL A 152 -19.24 1.02 -12.83
C VAL A 152 -20.25 -0.01 -13.30
N ASN A 153 -19.93 -0.79 -14.32
CA ASN A 153 -20.77 -1.89 -14.83
C ASN A 153 -20.79 -3.13 -13.89
N GLY A 154 -20.20 -3.03 -12.69
CA GLY A 154 -20.25 -4.08 -11.67
C GLY A 154 -19.18 -5.16 -11.78
N TYR A 155 -18.18 -5.01 -12.65
CA TYR A 155 -17.06 -5.96 -12.75
C TYR A 155 -16.13 -5.79 -11.56
N GLY A 156 -15.78 -6.90 -10.90
CA GLY A 156 -14.73 -6.92 -9.86
C GLY A 156 -13.33 -6.83 -10.45
N ALA A 157 -12.33 -6.46 -9.62
CA ALA A 157 -10.95 -6.29 -10.08
C ALA A 157 -10.36 -7.51 -10.81
N SER A 158 -10.72 -8.73 -10.38
CA SER A 158 -10.29 -9.97 -11.07
C SER A 158 -10.95 -10.14 -12.44
N GLN A 159 -12.21 -9.80 -12.56
CA GLN A 159 -12.94 -9.87 -13.84
C GLN A 159 -12.42 -8.83 -14.83
N ILE A 160 -12.13 -7.61 -14.34
CA ILE A 160 -11.53 -6.54 -15.14
C ILE A 160 -10.15 -6.97 -15.64
N ALA A 161 -9.30 -7.52 -14.76
CA ALA A 161 -7.98 -8.02 -15.13
C ALA A 161 -8.07 -9.09 -16.25
N ASN A 162 -8.98 -10.06 -16.10
CA ASN A 162 -9.21 -11.10 -17.10
C ASN A 162 -9.71 -10.52 -18.43
N GLU A 163 -10.57 -9.51 -18.39
CA GLU A 163 -11.08 -8.84 -19.60
C GLU A 163 -9.96 -8.08 -20.34
N LEU A 164 -9.06 -7.42 -19.61
CA LEU A 164 -7.88 -6.76 -20.18
C LEU A 164 -6.92 -7.76 -20.83
N ILE A 165 -6.71 -8.94 -20.20
CA ILE A 165 -5.90 -10.03 -20.75
C ILE A 165 -6.52 -10.57 -22.02
N LYS A 166 -7.85 -10.87 -22.04
CA LYS A 166 -8.57 -11.31 -23.23
C LYS A 166 -8.40 -10.37 -24.42
N ARG A 167 -8.41 -9.07 -24.14
CA ARG A 167 -8.24 -8.02 -25.16
C ARG A 167 -6.79 -7.74 -25.51
N LYS A 168 -5.85 -8.49 -24.93
CA LYS A 168 -4.39 -8.33 -25.15
C LYS A 168 -3.90 -6.89 -24.92
N ILE A 169 -4.50 -6.20 -23.94
CA ILE A 169 -4.08 -4.85 -23.56
C ILE A 169 -2.77 -4.95 -22.79
N PRO A 170 -1.72 -4.20 -23.18
CA PRO A 170 -0.43 -4.24 -22.51
C PRO A 170 -0.55 -3.78 -21.05
N THR A 171 0.22 -4.40 -20.18
CA THR A 171 0.31 -3.99 -18.77
C THR A 171 0.99 -2.63 -18.65
N PRO A 172 0.83 -1.91 -17.52
CA PRO A 172 1.53 -0.65 -17.28
C PRO A 172 3.06 -0.75 -17.49
N THR A 173 3.66 -1.87 -17.12
CA THR A 173 5.10 -2.11 -17.29
C THR A 173 5.47 -2.28 -18.76
N GLU A 174 4.72 -3.07 -19.51
CA GLU A 174 4.94 -3.28 -20.95
C GLU A 174 4.75 -2.00 -21.74
N HIS A 175 3.72 -1.20 -21.36
CA HIS A 175 3.48 0.09 -21.98
C HIS A 175 4.67 1.05 -21.77
N LEU A 176 5.19 1.16 -20.54
CA LEU A 176 6.38 1.98 -20.26
C LEU A 176 7.62 1.46 -20.98
N GLN A 177 7.77 0.15 -21.12
CA GLN A 177 8.87 -0.46 -21.88
C GLN A 177 8.78 -0.14 -23.39
N SER A 178 7.57 -0.14 -23.96
CA SER A 178 7.37 0.23 -25.38
C SER A 178 7.73 1.70 -25.64
N LEU A 179 7.64 2.55 -24.63
CA LEU A 179 8.08 3.96 -24.66
C LEU A 179 9.58 4.12 -24.34
N GLY A 180 10.33 3.02 -24.19
CA GLY A 180 11.77 3.06 -23.86
C GLY A 180 12.09 3.44 -22.41
N ILE A 181 11.09 3.52 -21.53
CA ILE A 181 11.27 3.89 -20.12
C ILE A 181 11.70 2.66 -19.32
N LYS A 182 12.88 2.74 -18.69
CA LYS A 182 13.40 1.67 -17.84
C LYS A 182 12.58 1.54 -16.56
N THR A 183 12.06 0.34 -16.28
CA THR A 183 11.35 0.02 -15.05
C THR A 183 12.09 -1.06 -14.25
N PRO A 184 11.97 -1.14 -12.92
CA PRO A 184 12.57 -2.21 -12.13
C PRO A 184 12.16 -3.61 -12.58
N ALA A 185 10.94 -3.75 -13.12
CA ALA A 185 10.39 -5.00 -13.62
C ALA A 185 10.82 -5.33 -15.07
N SER A 186 11.62 -4.47 -15.73
CA SER A 186 12.07 -4.70 -17.11
C SER A 186 12.94 -5.95 -17.30
N LYS A 187 13.42 -6.55 -16.21
CA LYS A 187 14.17 -7.81 -16.20
C LYS A 187 13.27 -9.07 -16.15
N SER A 188 11.97 -8.90 -15.97
CA SER A 188 11.01 -10.01 -15.91
C SER A 188 10.52 -10.34 -17.33
N GLU A 189 10.66 -11.59 -17.72
CA GLU A 189 10.16 -12.11 -19.01
C GLU A 189 8.66 -12.38 -19.04
N ILE A 190 7.95 -12.11 -17.91
CA ILE A 190 6.51 -12.36 -17.79
C ILE A 190 5.75 -11.27 -18.55
N LYS A 191 5.28 -11.62 -19.74
CA LYS A 191 4.46 -10.73 -20.59
C LYS A 191 2.96 -10.87 -20.27
N GLY A 192 2.26 -9.75 -20.28
CA GLY A 192 0.82 -9.71 -20.52
C GLY A 192 -0.11 -10.04 -19.35
N ASN A 193 0.34 -10.17 -18.11
CA ASN A 193 -0.54 -10.57 -17.01
C ASN A 193 -0.99 -9.38 -16.14
N TRP A 194 -2.15 -8.83 -16.46
CA TRP A 194 -2.84 -7.92 -15.57
C TRP A 194 -3.19 -8.61 -14.26
N GLN A 195 -2.71 -8.04 -13.15
CA GLN A 195 -3.02 -8.54 -11.82
C GLN A 195 -4.23 -7.82 -11.23
N PRO A 196 -5.13 -8.51 -10.51
CA PRO A 196 -6.26 -7.86 -9.82
C PRO A 196 -5.82 -6.75 -8.87
N ARG A 197 -4.65 -6.89 -8.28
CA ARG A 197 -4.05 -5.88 -7.41
C ARG A 197 -3.73 -4.59 -8.18
N THR A 198 -3.15 -4.68 -9.37
CA THR A 198 -2.86 -3.52 -10.23
C THR A 198 -4.13 -2.77 -10.59
N VAL A 199 -5.20 -3.50 -10.95
CA VAL A 199 -6.51 -2.89 -11.23
C VAL A 199 -7.08 -2.21 -9.98
N SER A 200 -6.99 -2.86 -8.81
CA SER A 200 -7.43 -2.29 -7.55
C SER A 200 -6.67 -1.00 -7.20
N ASP A 201 -5.35 -1.01 -7.37
CA ASP A 201 -4.51 0.15 -7.11
C ASP A 201 -4.82 1.31 -8.07
N ILE A 202 -5.19 1.04 -9.33
CA ILE A 202 -5.65 2.05 -10.29
C ILE A 202 -6.96 2.67 -9.81
N LEU A 203 -7.96 1.86 -9.46
CA LEU A 203 -9.27 2.32 -9.02
C LEU A 203 -9.26 3.12 -7.70
N GLU A 204 -8.20 3.03 -6.89
CA GLU A 204 -8.06 3.73 -5.60
C GLU A 204 -7.38 5.10 -5.72
N LYS A 205 -6.71 5.39 -6.83
CA LYS A 205 -5.87 6.57 -6.96
C LYS A 205 -6.67 7.82 -7.25
N GLN A 206 -6.67 8.77 -6.32
CA GLN A 206 -7.26 10.11 -6.48
C GLN A 206 -6.50 10.97 -7.49
N GLU A 207 -5.28 10.57 -7.86
CA GLU A 207 -4.49 11.25 -8.88
C GLU A 207 -5.18 11.30 -10.24
N TYR A 208 -6.10 10.37 -10.52
CA TYR A 208 -6.90 10.41 -11.76
C TYR A 208 -7.92 11.53 -11.84
N LEU A 209 -8.22 12.18 -10.70
CA LEU A 209 -9.03 13.39 -10.61
C LEU A 209 -8.23 14.68 -10.91
N GLY A 210 -6.96 14.56 -11.27
CA GLY A 210 -6.08 15.71 -11.46
C GLY A 210 -5.42 16.21 -10.16
N HIS A 211 -5.48 15.44 -9.09
CA HIS A 211 -4.93 15.84 -7.78
C HIS A 211 -3.55 15.25 -7.53
N THR A 212 -2.67 16.04 -6.91
CA THR A 212 -1.42 15.51 -6.34
C THR A 212 -1.67 15.06 -4.91
N VAL A 213 -1.41 13.78 -4.62
CA VAL A 213 -1.56 13.24 -3.27
C VAL A 213 -0.21 12.78 -2.74
N ASN A 214 0.30 13.51 -1.77
CA ASN A 214 1.61 13.28 -1.16
C ASN A 214 1.48 12.63 0.22
N PHE A 215 2.57 12.04 0.72
CA PHE A 215 2.72 11.45 2.06
C PHE A 215 1.75 10.30 2.39
N LYS A 216 1.30 9.55 1.38
CA LYS A 216 0.49 8.33 1.58
C LYS A 216 1.22 7.26 2.40
N THR A 217 2.55 7.24 2.34
CA THR A 217 3.36 6.24 3.04
C THR A 217 4.59 6.86 3.69
N SER A 218 4.99 6.29 4.80
CA SER A 218 6.22 6.64 5.51
C SER A 218 7.09 5.41 5.75
N ARG A 219 8.35 5.64 6.17
CA ARG A 219 9.25 4.60 6.65
C ARG A 219 9.79 4.99 8.01
N LYS A 220 9.78 4.06 8.96
CA LYS A 220 10.20 4.30 10.33
C LYS A 220 11.69 4.68 10.45
N SER A 221 12.54 4.09 9.63
CA SER A 221 13.99 4.31 9.65
C SER A 221 14.57 4.13 8.25
N TYR A 222 15.77 4.68 7.99
CA TYR A 222 16.51 4.42 6.76
C TYR A 222 16.96 2.95 6.63
N LYS A 223 17.15 2.27 7.74
CA LYS A 223 17.47 0.84 7.78
C LYS A 223 16.25 -0.06 7.47
N SER A 224 15.03 0.45 7.65
CA SER A 224 13.80 -0.33 7.41
C SER A 224 13.30 -0.22 5.98
N LYS A 225 13.15 -1.35 5.31
CA LYS A 225 12.51 -1.43 3.98
C LYS A 225 10.98 -1.39 4.06
N LYS A 226 10.39 -1.62 5.25
CA LYS A 226 8.93 -1.69 5.44
C LYS A 226 8.31 -0.31 5.29
N LYS A 227 7.37 -0.20 4.34
CA LYS A 227 6.50 0.97 4.18
C LYS A 227 5.33 0.87 5.14
N ILE A 228 4.96 1.98 5.76
CA ILE A 228 3.80 2.14 6.64
C ILE A 228 2.84 3.06 5.89
N LEU A 229 1.56 2.67 5.81
CA LEU A 229 0.51 3.53 5.29
C LEU A 229 0.17 4.56 6.35
N ASN A 230 0.21 5.83 5.97
CA ASN A 230 -0.23 6.92 6.83
C ASN A 230 -1.77 6.99 6.82
N PRO A 231 -2.40 7.42 7.91
CA PRO A 231 -3.82 7.75 7.93
C PRO A 231 -4.17 8.77 6.84
N LYS A 232 -5.40 8.76 6.35
CA LYS A 232 -5.82 9.63 5.23
C LYS A 232 -5.80 11.13 5.58
N ASP A 233 -5.97 11.45 6.84
CA ASP A 233 -5.89 12.81 7.40
C ASP A 233 -4.47 13.41 7.40
N GLU A 234 -3.45 12.55 7.32
CA GLU A 234 -2.05 12.97 7.16
C GLU A 234 -1.63 13.17 5.68
N TRP A 235 -2.50 12.82 4.73
CA TRP A 235 -2.20 12.99 3.32
C TRP A 235 -2.34 14.45 2.93
N LEU A 236 -1.37 14.97 2.18
CA LEU A 236 -1.51 16.28 1.56
C LEU A 236 -2.05 16.12 0.15
N VAL A 237 -3.24 16.67 -0.06
CA VAL A 237 -3.93 16.67 -1.35
C VAL A 237 -3.89 18.08 -1.93
N PHE A 238 -3.35 18.22 -3.12
CA PHE A 238 -3.36 19.46 -3.90
C PHE A 238 -4.26 19.23 -5.11
N GLU A 239 -5.33 20.01 -5.20
CA GLU A 239 -6.33 19.85 -6.23
C GLU A 239 -5.90 20.48 -7.56
N ASN A 240 -6.35 19.91 -8.67
CA ASN A 240 -6.21 20.46 -10.02
C ASN A 240 -4.76 20.79 -10.42
N THR A 241 -3.81 19.94 -10.07
CA THR A 241 -2.39 20.11 -10.39
C THR A 241 -2.02 19.61 -11.79
N HIS A 242 -2.86 18.79 -12.39
CA HIS A 242 -2.71 18.22 -13.73
C HIS A 242 -4.08 17.88 -14.32
N GLU A 243 -4.14 17.54 -15.59
CA GLU A 243 -5.38 17.19 -16.28
C GLU A 243 -5.99 15.91 -15.72
N ALA A 244 -7.29 15.92 -15.44
CA ALA A 244 -8.03 14.78 -14.94
C ALA A 244 -8.33 13.78 -16.06
N ILE A 245 -8.13 12.49 -15.81
CA ILE A 245 -8.55 11.40 -16.72
C ILE A 245 -9.97 10.95 -16.41
N ILE A 246 -10.37 11.01 -15.14
CA ILE A 246 -11.68 10.56 -14.63
C ILE A 246 -12.36 11.74 -13.93
N ASP A 247 -13.66 11.87 -14.16
CA ASP A 247 -14.50 12.85 -13.47
C ASP A 247 -14.79 12.43 -12.01
N GLN A 248 -15.11 13.42 -11.18
CA GLN A 248 -15.38 13.21 -9.76
C GLN A 248 -16.58 12.29 -9.49
N GLU A 249 -17.61 12.38 -10.35
CA GLU A 249 -18.82 11.57 -10.20
C GLU A 249 -18.53 10.08 -10.41
N THR A 250 -17.89 9.75 -11.54
CA THR A 250 -17.46 8.37 -11.85
C THR A 250 -16.55 7.81 -10.76
N PHE A 251 -15.60 8.62 -10.27
CA PHE A 251 -14.72 8.21 -9.19
C PHE A 251 -15.49 7.87 -7.90
N ASN A 252 -16.42 8.74 -7.50
CA ASN A 252 -17.25 8.55 -6.30
C ASN A 252 -18.15 7.30 -6.42
N ILE A 253 -18.73 7.05 -7.60
CA ILE A 253 -19.50 5.83 -7.88
C ILE A 253 -18.62 4.59 -7.67
N VAL A 254 -17.43 4.60 -8.25
CA VAL A 254 -16.48 3.49 -8.13
C VAL A 254 -16.06 3.25 -6.67
N GLN A 255 -15.76 4.30 -5.90
CA GLN A 255 -15.43 4.13 -4.48
C GLN A 255 -16.61 3.52 -3.70
N ARG A 256 -17.84 4.00 -3.92
CA ARG A 256 -19.05 3.43 -3.31
C ARG A 256 -19.23 1.94 -3.63
N ILE A 257 -19.03 1.55 -4.89
CA ILE A 257 -19.10 0.13 -5.32
C ILE A 257 -18.02 -0.69 -4.62
N ARG A 258 -16.82 -0.14 -4.47
CA ARG A 258 -15.68 -0.82 -3.85
C ARG A 258 -15.80 -0.95 -2.33
N ASP A 259 -16.35 0.05 -1.67
CA ASP A 259 -16.64 0.00 -0.22
C ASP A 259 -17.74 -1.03 0.07
N ASN A 260 -18.67 -1.19 -0.86
CA ASN A 260 -19.73 -2.17 -0.82
C ASN A 260 -19.30 -3.53 -1.38
N LYS A 261 -18.15 -4.06 -0.93
CA LYS A 261 -17.68 -5.38 -1.37
C LYS A 261 -18.76 -6.43 -1.18
N ARG A 262 -19.18 -7.01 -2.32
CA ARG A 262 -20.07 -8.18 -2.30
C ARG A 262 -19.31 -9.37 -1.74
N VAL A 263 -19.95 -10.14 -0.88
CA VAL A 263 -19.39 -11.35 -0.28
C VAL A 263 -20.19 -12.54 -0.78
N ARG A 264 -19.49 -13.58 -1.23
CA ARG A 264 -20.14 -14.84 -1.61
C ARG A 264 -20.76 -15.50 -0.41
N ASN A 265 -21.90 -16.19 -0.60
CA ASN A 265 -22.49 -17.00 0.44
C ASN A 265 -21.65 -18.26 0.71
N ASN A 266 -22.09 -19.11 1.64
CA ASN A 266 -21.40 -20.34 2.01
C ASN A 266 -21.34 -21.40 0.89
N LEU A 267 -22.12 -21.26 -0.18
CA LEU A 267 -22.09 -22.12 -1.38
C LEU A 267 -21.21 -21.53 -2.50
N GLY A 268 -20.57 -20.38 -2.28
CA GLY A 268 -19.72 -19.71 -3.27
C GLY A 268 -20.50 -18.86 -4.28
N GLU A 269 -21.82 -18.73 -4.15
CA GLU A 269 -22.68 -17.92 -5.02
C GLU A 269 -22.66 -16.45 -4.58
N MET A 270 -22.94 -15.54 -5.51
CA MET A 270 -23.03 -14.11 -5.25
C MET A 270 -24.49 -13.69 -5.12
N PRO A 271 -25.01 -13.48 -3.90
CA PRO A 271 -26.39 -13.02 -3.72
C PRO A 271 -26.63 -11.65 -4.33
N ILE A 272 -27.82 -11.41 -4.86
CA ILE A 272 -28.19 -10.13 -5.51
C ILE A 272 -27.99 -8.95 -4.54
N LEU A 273 -28.44 -9.09 -3.30
CA LEU A 273 -28.40 -8.05 -2.26
C LEU A 273 -27.12 -8.09 -1.42
N SER A 274 -26.12 -8.89 -1.81
CA SER A 274 -24.85 -8.98 -1.08
C SER A 274 -24.14 -7.64 -1.05
N GLY A 275 -23.76 -7.20 0.14
CA GLY A 275 -23.06 -5.94 0.36
C GLY A 275 -23.94 -4.69 0.39
N MET A 276 -25.26 -4.82 0.15
CA MET A 276 -26.22 -3.72 0.15
C MET A 276 -26.99 -3.61 1.46
N LEU A 277 -27.08 -4.69 2.24
CA LEU A 277 -27.84 -4.74 3.48
C LEU A 277 -26.92 -4.55 4.68
N TYR A 278 -27.36 -3.73 5.64
CA TYR A 278 -26.62 -3.40 6.85
C TYR A 278 -27.45 -3.70 8.10
N CYS A 279 -26.79 -4.11 9.17
CA CYS A 279 -27.42 -4.33 10.45
C CYS A 279 -27.78 -3.00 11.11
N ALA A 280 -29.03 -2.84 11.52
CA ALA A 280 -29.51 -1.61 12.18
C ALA A 280 -28.85 -1.36 13.55
N TYR A 281 -28.39 -2.39 14.24
CA TYR A 281 -27.78 -2.28 15.56
C TYR A 281 -26.29 -1.91 15.52
N CYS A 282 -25.50 -2.57 14.67
CA CYS A 282 -24.05 -2.40 14.67
C CYS A 282 -23.49 -1.78 13.37
N GLY A 283 -24.34 -1.47 12.38
CA GLY A 283 -23.93 -0.88 11.11
C GLY A 283 -23.10 -1.80 10.20
N ASN A 284 -22.81 -3.02 10.59
CA ASN A 284 -22.04 -3.97 9.79
C ASN A 284 -22.91 -4.66 8.75
N LYS A 285 -22.30 -5.14 7.66
CA LYS A 285 -23.00 -5.77 6.55
C LYS A 285 -23.70 -7.06 6.99
N LEU A 286 -24.86 -7.34 6.40
CA LEU A 286 -25.54 -8.60 6.54
C LEU A 286 -24.94 -9.63 5.57
N TYR A 287 -24.91 -10.88 6.00
CA TYR A 287 -24.40 -12.03 5.26
C TYR A 287 -25.53 -13.00 4.96
N GLN A 288 -25.71 -13.39 3.68
CA GLN A 288 -26.72 -14.39 3.31
C GLN A 288 -26.24 -15.79 3.69
N VAL A 289 -27.10 -16.53 4.34
CA VAL A 289 -26.94 -17.96 4.65
C VAL A 289 -27.89 -18.74 3.76
N ARG A 290 -27.33 -19.73 3.06
CA ARG A 290 -28.05 -20.64 2.17
C ARG A 290 -27.56 -22.07 2.41
N GLY A 291 -28.48 -23.01 2.56
CA GLY A 291 -28.20 -24.47 2.56
C GLY A 291 -28.22 -25.03 1.14
N LYS A 292 -27.46 -26.09 0.87
CA LYS A 292 -27.34 -26.72 -0.45
C LYS A 292 -28.71 -27.15 -1.03
N ASP A 293 -29.59 -27.65 -0.16
CA ASP A 293 -30.90 -28.18 -0.51
C ASP A 293 -32.07 -27.31 -0.01
N TRP A 294 -31.77 -26.03 0.26
CA TRP A 294 -32.80 -25.10 0.72
C TRP A 294 -33.55 -24.46 -0.45
N ASN A 295 -34.87 -24.41 -0.31
CA ASN A 295 -35.69 -23.56 -1.13
C ASN A 295 -35.41 -22.10 -0.78
N HIS A 296 -35.66 -21.19 -1.72
CA HIS A 296 -35.43 -19.75 -1.57
C HIS A 296 -36.09 -19.15 -0.32
N ASP A 297 -37.25 -19.69 0.13
CA ASP A 297 -37.96 -19.24 1.32
C ASP A 297 -37.21 -19.50 2.65
N LYS A 298 -36.21 -20.39 2.63
CA LYS A 298 -35.42 -20.73 3.81
C LYS A 298 -34.13 -19.90 3.92
N GLU A 299 -33.79 -19.18 2.88
CA GLU A 299 -32.63 -18.32 2.86
C GLU A 299 -32.86 -17.10 3.76
N TYR A 300 -31.80 -16.70 4.49
CA TYR A 300 -31.88 -15.55 5.37
C TYR A 300 -30.58 -14.77 5.43
N PHE A 301 -30.68 -13.52 5.85
CA PHE A 301 -29.55 -12.67 6.16
C PHE A 301 -29.33 -12.60 7.66
N VAL A 302 -28.06 -12.61 8.07
CA VAL A 302 -27.62 -12.50 9.47
C VAL A 302 -26.48 -11.50 9.58
N CYS A 303 -26.36 -10.81 10.72
CA CYS A 303 -25.30 -9.87 10.96
C CYS A 303 -23.92 -10.53 10.88
N SER A 304 -22.99 -9.92 10.15
CA SER A 304 -21.62 -10.43 10.00
C SER A 304 -20.83 -10.40 11.32
N SER A 305 -21.13 -9.44 12.22
CA SER A 305 -20.52 -9.37 13.56
C SER A 305 -21.00 -10.50 14.45
N TYR A 306 -22.30 -10.75 14.51
CA TYR A 306 -22.86 -11.90 15.24
C TYR A 306 -22.29 -13.23 14.74
N ARG A 307 -22.13 -13.39 13.43
CA ARG A 307 -21.55 -14.59 12.84
C ARG A 307 -20.10 -14.82 13.22
N LYS A 308 -19.32 -13.75 13.37
CA LYS A 308 -17.91 -13.84 13.79
C LYS A 308 -17.79 -14.11 15.28
N GLN A 309 -18.58 -13.41 16.07
CA GLN A 309 -18.56 -13.49 17.52
C GLN A 309 -19.97 -13.16 18.05
N LYS A 310 -20.62 -14.14 18.68
CA LYS A 310 -22.04 -14.06 19.08
C LYS A 310 -22.36 -12.88 20.00
N ASP A 311 -21.40 -12.46 20.81
CA ASP A 311 -21.58 -11.39 21.80
C ASP A 311 -21.49 -9.97 21.18
N MET A 312 -21.10 -9.85 19.91
CA MET A 312 -20.90 -8.53 19.28
C MET A 312 -22.18 -7.92 18.69
N CYS A 313 -23.24 -8.70 18.51
CA CYS A 313 -24.52 -8.22 17.97
C CYS A 313 -25.65 -9.20 18.28
N THR A 314 -26.89 -8.80 17.92
CA THR A 314 -28.10 -9.63 18.09
C THR A 314 -28.13 -10.77 17.06
N SER A 315 -28.83 -11.85 17.43
CA SER A 315 -29.05 -13.04 16.57
C SER A 315 -30.14 -12.84 15.52
N ASP A 316 -30.63 -11.60 15.34
CA ASP A 316 -31.76 -11.31 14.45
C ASP A 316 -31.46 -11.70 13.00
N GLN A 317 -32.44 -12.29 12.36
CA GLN A 317 -32.39 -12.78 10.99
C GLN A 317 -33.57 -12.21 10.20
N ILE A 318 -33.34 -11.89 8.94
CA ILE A 318 -34.39 -11.50 8.02
C ILE A 318 -34.37 -12.44 6.82
N LYS A 319 -35.55 -12.98 6.45
CA LYS A 319 -35.66 -13.86 5.29
C LYS A 319 -35.42 -13.11 3.98
N ASN A 320 -34.77 -13.78 3.03
CA ASN A 320 -34.48 -13.21 1.71
C ASN A 320 -35.77 -12.73 1.02
N VAL A 321 -36.81 -13.56 1.02
CA VAL A 321 -38.13 -13.23 0.44
C VAL A 321 -38.76 -11.97 1.06
N GLN A 322 -38.58 -11.76 2.37
CA GLN A 322 -39.10 -10.56 3.04
C GLN A 322 -38.39 -9.29 2.53
N VAL A 323 -37.07 -9.34 2.40
CA VAL A 323 -36.31 -8.20 1.87
C VAL A 323 -36.68 -7.92 0.42
N GLU A 324 -36.81 -8.94 -0.39
CA GLU A 324 -37.23 -8.83 -1.80
C GLU A 324 -38.64 -8.25 -1.92
N SER A 325 -39.59 -8.69 -1.09
CA SER A 325 -40.97 -8.15 -1.11
C SER A 325 -41.03 -6.68 -0.73
N ILE A 326 -40.23 -6.25 0.28
CA ILE A 326 -40.13 -4.85 0.69
C ILE A 326 -39.56 -4.00 -0.46
N LEU A 327 -38.45 -4.46 -1.06
CA LEU A 327 -37.84 -3.75 -2.18
C LEU A 327 -38.75 -3.66 -3.39
N LEU A 328 -39.46 -4.74 -3.75
CA LEU A 328 -40.41 -4.74 -4.84
C LEU A 328 -41.58 -3.79 -4.58
N HIS A 329 -42.08 -3.74 -3.34
CA HIS A 329 -43.13 -2.81 -2.94
C HIS A 329 -42.67 -1.35 -3.11
N GLU A 330 -41.48 -1.00 -2.58
CA GLU A 330 -40.93 0.35 -2.72
C GLU A 330 -40.64 0.73 -4.16
N LEU A 331 -40.10 -0.19 -4.97
CA LEU A 331 -39.92 0.05 -6.40
C LEU A 331 -41.23 0.29 -7.13
N LYS A 332 -42.30 -0.47 -6.82
CA LYS A 332 -43.62 -0.25 -7.37
C LYS A 332 -44.19 1.11 -6.97
N ASN A 333 -43.99 1.53 -5.72
CA ASN A 333 -44.45 2.84 -5.24
C ASN A 333 -43.74 3.98 -5.98
N ILE A 334 -42.41 3.88 -6.14
CA ILE A 334 -41.63 4.87 -6.90
C ILE A 334 -42.10 4.94 -8.36
N THR A 335 -42.23 3.80 -9.03
CA THR A 335 -42.63 3.77 -10.43
C THR A 335 -44.11 4.17 -10.66
N ALA A 336 -44.97 3.97 -9.67
CA ALA A 336 -46.34 4.49 -9.73
C ALA A 336 -46.33 6.01 -9.59
N PHE A 337 -45.55 6.56 -8.65
CA PHE A 337 -45.37 8.00 -8.49
C PHE A 337 -44.81 8.67 -9.76
N GLU A 338 -43.78 8.07 -10.41
CA GLU A 338 -43.23 8.55 -11.68
C GLU A 338 -44.28 8.63 -12.77
N ARG A 339 -45.16 7.62 -12.85
CA ARG A 339 -46.19 7.52 -13.89
C ARG A 339 -47.32 8.54 -13.73
N ASP A 340 -47.66 8.85 -12.47
CA ASP A 340 -48.76 9.76 -12.16
C ASP A 340 -48.28 11.23 -12.04
N HIS A 341 -46.97 11.49 -11.87
CA HIS A 341 -46.36 12.80 -11.63
C HIS A 341 -45.06 12.99 -12.42
N GLU A 342 -45.08 12.69 -13.73
CA GLU A 342 -43.87 12.69 -14.57
C GLU A 342 -43.16 14.05 -14.55
N ASP A 343 -43.91 15.16 -14.65
CA ASP A 343 -43.35 16.51 -14.66
C ASP A 343 -42.72 16.89 -13.31
N GLU A 344 -43.36 16.55 -12.18
CA GLU A 344 -42.84 16.82 -10.84
C GLU A 344 -41.61 15.97 -10.53
N PHE A 345 -41.56 14.73 -10.99
CA PHE A 345 -40.43 13.84 -10.82
C PHE A 345 -39.22 14.35 -11.60
N VAL A 346 -39.38 14.74 -12.86
CA VAL A 346 -38.33 15.35 -13.69
C VAL A 346 -37.79 16.61 -13.03
N ASP A 347 -38.65 17.49 -12.53
CA ASP A 347 -38.25 18.70 -11.80
C ASP A 347 -37.47 18.40 -10.51
N LEU A 348 -37.85 17.38 -9.75
CA LEU A 348 -37.13 16.94 -8.54
C LEU A 348 -35.76 16.39 -8.86
N VAL A 349 -35.62 15.58 -9.91
CA VAL A 349 -34.37 15.03 -10.39
C VAL A 349 -33.45 16.15 -10.89
N MET A 350 -33.99 17.07 -11.71
CA MET A 350 -33.23 18.20 -12.25
C MET A 350 -32.77 19.19 -11.15
N LYS A 351 -33.58 19.42 -10.09
CA LYS A 351 -33.18 20.22 -8.92
C LYS A 351 -32.09 19.53 -8.11
N LYS A 352 -32.07 18.20 -7.98
CA LYS A 352 -30.99 17.46 -7.31
C LYS A 352 -29.70 17.45 -8.11
N VAL A 353 -29.78 17.32 -9.44
CA VAL A 353 -28.61 17.37 -10.33
C VAL A 353 -27.95 18.75 -10.33
N LYS A 354 -28.72 19.84 -10.21
CA LYS A 354 -28.19 21.22 -10.12
C LYS A 354 -27.61 21.59 -8.76
N ARG A 355 -27.83 20.79 -7.71
CA ARG A 355 -27.30 21.03 -6.34
C ARG A 355 -26.02 20.28 -6.01
N ASN A 356 -25.58 19.37 -6.87
CA ASN A 356 -24.29 18.68 -6.80
C ASN A 356 -23.36 19.23 -7.89
#